data_1062100434667a5ab39493bc3e73842e
#
_entry.id   1062100434667a5ab39493bc3e73842e
#
_cell.length_a   1.000
_cell.length_b   1.000
_cell.length_c   1.000
_cell.angle_alpha   90.00
_cell.angle_beta   90.00
_cell.angle_gamma   90.00
#
_symmetry.space_group_name_H-M   'P 1'
#
loop_
_entity.id
_entity.type
_entity.pdbx_description
1 polymer ?
#
loop_
_entity_poly.entity_id
_entity_poly.type
_entity_poly.pdbx_seq_one_letter_code
_entity_poly.pdbx_strand_id
1 'polypeptide(L)'
;MSRKTIAIATAALSVVLLAGCSAGGPSKAEQCREFSKTVEDAASGVQSSAADLQSDPGAALDRLKELDDKIDQGVDELEDADLKEKGDAFSEAYGDMVDAIEDVSEDPGSADVSALTASSQKVQSTGSDFQKACTS
;
A
#
# COMPACT_ATOMS: atom_id res chain seq x y z
N MET A 1 51.00 14.66 46.13
CA MET A 1 49.59 14.54 45.76
C MET A 1 49.44 14.97 44.29
N SER A 2 49.57 13.97 43.39
CA SER A 2 49.52 14.23 41.94
C SER A 2 48.10 14.10 41.44
N ARG A 3 47.52 15.21 41.00
CA ARG A 3 46.21 15.21 40.30
C ARG A 3 46.43 14.87 38.83
N LYS A 4 46.08 13.67 38.44
CA LYS A 4 46.05 13.28 37.04
C LYS A 4 44.78 13.82 36.40
N THR A 5 44.92 14.83 35.56
CA THR A 5 43.87 15.34 34.70
C THR A 5 43.66 14.35 33.53
N ILE A 6 42.50 13.71 33.50
CA ILE A 6 42.07 12.87 32.39
C ILE A 6 41.47 13.79 31.33
N ALA A 7 42.15 13.95 30.21
CA ALA A 7 41.63 14.63 29.03
C ALA A 7 40.69 13.70 28.31
N ILE A 8 39.38 13.99 28.34
CA ILE A 8 38.36 13.29 27.53
C ILE A 8 38.43 13.91 26.14
N ALA A 9 38.97 13.13 25.20
CA ALA A 9 38.92 13.50 23.81
C ALA A 9 37.51 13.16 23.28
N THR A 10 36.65 14.16 23.14
CA THR A 10 35.39 14.08 22.44
C THR A 10 35.66 13.99 20.95
N ALA A 11 35.60 12.77 20.41
CA ALA A 11 35.56 12.54 18.98
C ALA A 11 34.20 13.04 18.46
N ALA A 12 34.19 14.21 17.83
CA ALA A 12 33.06 14.70 17.08
C ALA A 12 32.90 13.84 15.84
N LEU A 13 31.93 12.91 15.86
CA LEU A 13 31.44 12.24 14.65
C LEU A 13 30.74 13.33 13.82
N SER A 14 31.45 13.84 12.83
CA SER A 14 30.86 14.66 11.79
C SER A 14 30.03 13.74 10.91
N VAL A 15 28.73 13.67 11.20
CA VAL A 15 27.75 13.11 10.28
C VAL A 15 27.69 14.09 9.10
N VAL A 16 28.39 13.74 8.04
CA VAL A 16 28.24 14.40 6.76
C VAL A 16 26.86 14.01 6.25
N LEU A 17 25.86 14.82 6.57
CA LEU A 17 24.61 14.85 5.85
C LEU A 17 24.95 15.26 4.41
N LEU A 18 25.12 14.30 3.53
CA LEU A 18 24.99 14.52 2.11
C LEU A 18 23.55 14.95 1.88
N ALA A 19 23.29 16.22 2.12
CA ALA A 19 22.15 16.89 1.55
C ALA A 19 22.39 16.95 0.06
N GLY A 20 22.13 15.83 -0.63
CA GLY A 20 21.88 15.85 -2.05
C GLY A 20 20.64 16.71 -2.24
N CYS A 21 20.84 17.96 -2.66
CA CYS A 21 19.78 18.75 -3.24
C CYS A 21 19.32 18.07 -4.53
N SER A 22 18.46 17.07 -4.45
CA SER A 22 17.55 16.78 -5.50
C SER A 22 16.34 17.68 -5.28
N ALA A 23 16.23 18.72 -6.11
CA ALA A 23 14.99 19.45 -6.29
C ALA A 23 13.99 18.47 -6.89
N GLY A 24 13.15 17.85 -6.07
CA GLY A 24 12.17 16.87 -6.53
C GLY A 24 11.75 15.99 -5.34
N GLY A 25 10.48 15.75 -5.18
CA GLY A 25 9.79 15.00 -4.17
C GLY A 25 10.41 13.72 -3.57
N PRO A 26 9.64 12.87 -2.90
CA PRO A 26 10.13 11.67 -2.25
C PRO A 26 10.80 10.73 -3.26
N SER A 27 11.87 10.05 -2.86
CA SER A 27 12.55 9.08 -3.72
C SER A 27 11.61 7.91 -4.09
N LYS A 28 11.85 7.26 -5.22
CA LYS A 28 11.10 6.07 -5.65
C LYS A 28 10.97 5.04 -4.53
N ALA A 29 12.06 4.81 -3.79
CA ALA A 29 12.06 3.87 -2.66
C ALA A 29 11.20 4.32 -1.47
N GLU A 30 11.06 5.62 -1.23
CA GLU A 30 10.17 6.16 -0.21
C GLU A 30 8.72 6.02 -0.63
N GLN A 31 8.37 6.40 -1.87
CA GLN A 31 7.04 6.22 -2.45
C GLN A 31 6.60 4.75 -2.39
N CYS A 32 7.47 3.82 -2.80
CA CYS A 32 7.21 2.39 -2.69
C CYS A 32 6.90 1.94 -1.26
N ARG A 33 7.64 2.44 -0.27
CA ARG A 33 7.45 2.07 1.12
C ARG A 33 6.14 2.59 1.68
N GLU A 34 5.79 3.84 1.36
CA GLU A 34 4.56 4.47 1.79
C GLU A 34 3.35 3.78 1.17
N PHE A 35 3.37 3.54 -0.13
CA PHE A 35 2.29 2.81 -0.79
C PHE A 35 2.18 1.35 -0.32
N SER A 36 3.30 0.65 -0.15
CA SER A 36 3.28 -0.72 0.40
C SER A 36 2.64 -0.77 1.79
N LYS A 37 2.92 0.23 2.64
CA LYS A 37 2.29 0.33 3.95
C LYS A 37 0.78 0.55 3.85
N THR A 38 0.34 1.41 2.94
CA THR A 38 -1.09 1.61 2.66
C THR A 38 -1.74 0.28 2.27
N VAL A 39 -1.14 -0.49 1.37
CA VAL A 39 -1.64 -1.80 0.95
C VAL A 39 -1.63 -2.83 2.09
N GLU A 40 -0.61 -2.83 2.95
CA GLU A 40 -0.54 -3.73 4.12
C GLU A 40 -1.61 -3.40 5.16
N ASP A 41 -1.79 -2.13 5.48
CA ASP A 41 -2.85 -1.67 6.39
C ASP A 41 -4.23 -2.06 5.83
N ALA A 42 -4.35 -1.95 4.55
CA ALA A 42 -5.47 -2.36 3.75
C ALA A 42 -5.75 -3.86 3.85
N ALA A 43 -4.79 -4.69 3.56
CA ALA A 43 -4.92 -6.15 3.63
C ALA A 43 -5.25 -6.63 5.05
N SER A 44 -4.70 -5.97 6.07
CA SER A 44 -5.04 -6.23 7.48
C SER A 44 -6.51 -5.90 7.78
N GLY A 45 -7.02 -4.79 7.22
CA GLY A 45 -8.43 -4.41 7.30
C GLY A 45 -9.36 -5.47 6.65
N VAL A 46 -8.98 -5.97 5.47
CA VAL A 46 -9.73 -7.05 4.78
C VAL A 46 -9.75 -8.33 5.60
N GLN A 47 -8.62 -8.74 6.18
CA GLN A 47 -8.58 -9.94 7.02
C GLN A 47 -9.47 -9.82 8.26
N SER A 48 -9.51 -8.66 8.92
CA SER A 48 -10.41 -8.42 10.03
C SER A 48 -11.87 -8.40 9.60
N SER A 49 -12.16 -7.88 8.41
CA SER A 49 -13.50 -7.83 7.83
C SER A 49 -13.99 -9.20 7.34
N ALA A 50 -13.09 -10.12 6.98
CA ALA A 50 -13.47 -11.48 6.55
C ALA A 50 -14.23 -12.25 7.64
N ALA A 51 -13.95 -11.99 8.92
CA ALA A 51 -14.71 -12.54 10.04
C ALA A 51 -16.12 -11.91 10.15
N ASP A 52 -16.26 -10.65 9.77
CA ASP A 52 -17.50 -9.89 9.83
C ASP A 52 -18.40 -10.16 8.60
N LEU A 53 -17.85 -10.61 7.47
CA LEU A 53 -18.61 -10.97 6.24
C LEU A 53 -19.73 -11.98 6.50
N GLN A 54 -19.57 -12.85 7.49
CA GLN A 54 -20.60 -13.83 7.84
C GLN A 54 -21.71 -13.28 8.75
N SER A 55 -21.40 -12.24 9.53
CA SER A 55 -22.30 -11.65 10.51
C SER A 55 -22.89 -10.31 10.05
N ASP A 56 -22.14 -9.52 9.31
CA ASP A 56 -22.54 -8.21 8.77
C ASP A 56 -21.87 -7.94 7.41
N PRO A 57 -22.42 -8.49 6.32
CA PRO A 57 -21.86 -8.30 4.97
C PRO A 57 -21.78 -6.84 4.55
N GLY A 58 -22.74 -6.00 4.98
CA GLY A 58 -22.78 -4.58 4.65
C GLY A 58 -21.60 -3.83 5.25
N ALA A 59 -21.36 -4.02 6.56
CA ALA A 59 -20.22 -3.39 7.22
C ALA A 59 -18.87 -3.85 6.66
N ALA A 60 -18.78 -5.11 6.22
CA ALA A 60 -17.57 -5.62 5.58
C ALA A 60 -17.35 -4.95 4.20
N LEU A 61 -18.41 -4.78 3.40
CA LEU A 61 -18.34 -4.11 2.10
C LEU A 61 -17.94 -2.62 2.25
N ASP A 62 -18.52 -1.92 3.24
CA ASP A 62 -18.17 -0.52 3.52
C ASP A 62 -16.67 -0.37 3.83
N ARG A 63 -16.09 -1.31 4.56
CA ARG A 63 -14.64 -1.32 4.84
C ARG A 63 -13.80 -1.60 3.60
N LEU A 64 -14.26 -2.46 2.69
CA LEU A 64 -13.56 -2.71 1.44
C LEU A 64 -13.56 -1.46 0.54
N LYS A 65 -14.67 -0.73 0.51
CA LYS A 65 -14.79 0.56 -0.20
C LYS A 65 -13.89 1.64 0.43
N GLU A 66 -13.88 1.77 1.76
CA GLU A 66 -12.95 2.68 2.45
C GLU A 66 -11.49 2.38 2.12
N LEU A 67 -11.19 1.13 1.90
CA LEU A 67 -9.88 0.67 1.55
C LEU A 67 -9.50 0.99 0.11
N ASP A 68 -10.44 0.85 -0.80
CA ASP A 68 -10.33 1.28 -2.19
C ASP A 68 -9.99 2.78 -2.26
N ASP A 69 -10.74 3.61 -1.55
CA ASP A 69 -10.47 5.05 -1.42
C ASP A 69 -9.05 5.36 -0.91
N LYS A 70 -8.53 4.56 0.03
CA LYS A 70 -7.17 4.73 0.55
C LYS A 70 -6.09 4.30 -0.44
N ILE A 71 -6.35 3.27 -1.22
CA ILE A 71 -5.45 2.85 -2.30
C ILE A 71 -5.39 3.94 -3.36
N ASP A 72 -6.53 4.49 -3.78
CA ASP A 72 -6.61 5.61 -4.73
C ASP A 72 -5.82 6.82 -4.25
N GLN A 73 -5.99 7.22 -3.00
CA GLN A 73 -5.23 8.32 -2.40
C GLN A 73 -3.73 8.03 -2.41
N GLY A 74 -3.33 6.81 -2.05
CA GLY A 74 -1.93 6.40 -2.08
C GLY A 74 -1.33 6.42 -3.50
N VAL A 75 -2.11 6.08 -4.51
CA VAL A 75 -1.71 6.17 -5.93
C VAL A 75 -1.55 7.62 -6.37
N ASP A 76 -2.45 8.51 -5.93
CA ASP A 76 -2.38 9.94 -6.26
C ASP A 76 -1.13 10.62 -5.66
N GLU A 77 -0.59 10.10 -4.56
CA GLU A 77 0.64 10.57 -3.94
C GLU A 77 1.92 10.07 -4.65
N LEU A 78 1.80 9.13 -5.59
CA LEU A 78 2.94 8.66 -6.38
C LEU A 78 3.37 9.69 -7.42
N GLU A 79 4.61 10.13 -7.36
CA GLU A 79 5.21 11.10 -8.29
C GLU A 79 6.04 10.40 -9.38
N ASP A 80 6.56 9.20 -9.13
CA ASP A 80 7.26 8.39 -10.12
C ASP A 80 6.25 7.84 -11.15
N ALA A 81 6.45 8.13 -12.43
CA ALA A 81 5.50 7.81 -13.49
C ALA A 81 5.28 6.30 -13.68
N ASP A 82 6.32 5.49 -13.48
CA ASP A 82 6.23 4.03 -13.58
C ASP A 82 5.46 3.44 -12.39
N LEU A 83 5.76 3.94 -11.17
CA LEU A 83 5.01 3.55 -9.98
C LEU A 83 3.54 3.94 -10.07
N LYS A 84 3.26 5.16 -10.56
CA LYS A 84 1.88 5.62 -10.72
C LYS A 84 1.11 4.74 -11.70
N GLU A 85 1.68 4.43 -12.86
CA GLU A 85 1.05 3.52 -13.84
C GLU A 85 0.72 2.15 -13.22
N LYS A 86 1.64 1.58 -12.43
CA LYS A 86 1.41 0.29 -11.79
C LYS A 86 0.45 0.39 -10.59
N GLY A 87 0.49 1.52 -9.89
CA GLY A 87 -0.46 1.83 -8.83
C GLY A 87 -1.89 1.98 -9.34
N ASP A 88 -2.08 2.74 -10.43
CA ASP A 88 -3.38 2.90 -11.10
C ASP A 88 -3.95 1.53 -11.53
N ALA A 89 -3.13 0.67 -12.13
CA ALA A 89 -3.56 -0.67 -12.54
C ALA A 89 -3.95 -1.56 -11.34
N PHE A 90 -3.28 -1.40 -10.20
CA PHE A 90 -3.61 -2.12 -8.98
C PHE A 90 -4.92 -1.60 -8.37
N SER A 91 -5.10 -0.28 -8.28
CA SER A 91 -6.31 0.35 -7.77
C SER A 91 -7.53 -0.05 -8.59
N GLU A 92 -7.46 0.05 -9.92
CA GLU A 92 -8.55 -0.41 -10.82
C GLU A 92 -8.88 -1.89 -10.59
N ALA A 93 -7.87 -2.76 -10.46
CA ALA A 93 -8.11 -4.18 -10.21
C ALA A 93 -8.75 -4.45 -8.85
N TYR A 94 -8.42 -3.63 -7.85
CA TYR A 94 -9.00 -3.72 -6.51
C TYR A 94 -10.47 -3.26 -6.52
N GLY A 95 -10.77 -2.13 -7.16
CA GLY A 95 -12.14 -1.64 -7.35
C GLY A 95 -13.02 -2.67 -8.06
N ASP A 96 -12.55 -3.25 -9.18
CA ASP A 96 -13.24 -4.36 -9.89
C ASP A 96 -13.55 -5.54 -8.94
N MET A 97 -12.67 -5.83 -8.00
CA MET A 97 -12.88 -6.89 -7.01
C MET A 97 -13.94 -6.51 -5.98
N VAL A 98 -13.94 -5.26 -5.50
CA VAL A 98 -14.95 -4.75 -4.57
C VAL A 98 -16.33 -4.78 -5.20
N ASP A 99 -16.46 -4.33 -6.45
CA ASP A 99 -17.71 -4.38 -7.21
C ASP A 99 -18.22 -5.81 -7.38
N ALA A 100 -17.34 -6.74 -7.72
CA ALA A 100 -17.70 -8.15 -7.82
C ALA A 100 -18.18 -8.77 -6.49
N ILE A 101 -17.64 -8.32 -5.36
CA ILE A 101 -18.09 -8.71 -4.02
C ILE A 101 -19.47 -8.10 -3.71
N GLU A 102 -19.70 -6.85 -4.10
CA GLU A 102 -21.00 -6.18 -3.94
C GLU A 102 -22.09 -6.93 -4.71
N ASP A 103 -21.86 -7.24 -5.97
CA ASP A 103 -22.79 -8.01 -6.81
C ASP A 103 -23.15 -9.36 -6.17
N VAL A 104 -22.15 -10.08 -5.65
CA VAL A 104 -22.37 -11.36 -4.92
C VAL A 104 -23.20 -11.15 -3.67
N SER A 105 -23.01 -10.01 -2.97
CA SER A 105 -23.72 -9.71 -1.72
C SER A 105 -25.17 -9.32 -1.96
N GLU A 106 -25.45 -8.62 -3.08
CA GLU A 106 -26.80 -8.17 -3.43
C GLU A 106 -27.66 -9.28 -4.05
N ASP A 107 -27.08 -10.07 -4.92
CA ASP A 107 -27.79 -11.20 -5.56
C ASP A 107 -26.93 -12.48 -5.63
N PRO A 108 -26.86 -13.25 -4.52
CA PRO A 108 -26.07 -14.48 -4.47
C PRO A 108 -26.50 -15.55 -5.50
N GLY A 109 -27.71 -15.44 -6.02
CA GLY A 109 -28.26 -16.41 -6.97
C GLY A 109 -27.85 -16.16 -8.43
N SER A 110 -27.51 -14.92 -8.78
CA SER A 110 -27.06 -14.51 -10.11
C SER A 110 -25.57 -14.16 -10.16
N ALA A 111 -24.89 -14.18 -9.02
CA ALA A 111 -23.51 -13.78 -8.88
C ALA A 111 -22.54 -14.57 -9.75
N ASP A 112 -21.72 -13.87 -10.52
CA ASP A 112 -20.66 -14.46 -11.32
C ASP A 112 -19.39 -14.70 -10.48
N VAL A 113 -19.31 -15.89 -9.87
CA VAL A 113 -18.12 -16.32 -9.09
C VAL A 113 -16.85 -16.33 -9.97
N SER A 114 -17.00 -16.47 -11.29
CA SER A 114 -15.85 -16.40 -12.20
C SER A 114 -15.31 -14.99 -12.34
N ALA A 115 -16.16 -13.96 -12.30
CA ALA A 115 -15.74 -12.56 -12.25
C ALA A 115 -14.93 -12.25 -10.97
N LEU A 116 -15.41 -12.69 -9.81
CA LEU A 116 -14.68 -12.54 -8.55
C LEU A 116 -13.32 -13.25 -8.57
N THR A 117 -13.25 -14.44 -9.16
CA THR A 117 -11.97 -15.16 -9.29
C THR A 117 -11.01 -14.42 -10.22
N ALA A 118 -11.50 -13.90 -11.35
CA ALA A 118 -10.71 -13.15 -12.32
C ALA A 118 -10.18 -11.82 -11.72
N SER A 119 -11.03 -11.06 -11.02
CA SER A 119 -10.62 -9.81 -10.35
C SER A 119 -9.60 -10.06 -9.25
N SER A 120 -9.76 -11.11 -8.45
CA SER A 120 -8.77 -11.51 -7.44
C SER A 120 -7.40 -11.86 -8.06
N GLN A 121 -7.36 -12.53 -9.19
CA GLN A 121 -6.13 -12.83 -9.93
C GLN A 121 -5.52 -11.55 -10.50
N LYS A 122 -6.34 -10.62 -11.00
CA LYS A 122 -5.89 -9.31 -11.51
C LYS A 122 -5.23 -8.49 -10.39
N VAL A 123 -5.82 -8.44 -9.19
CA VAL A 123 -5.23 -7.79 -8.00
C VAL A 123 -3.87 -8.39 -7.66
N GLN A 124 -3.74 -9.72 -7.64
CA GLN A 124 -2.46 -10.36 -7.35
C GLN A 124 -1.39 -10.06 -8.40
N SER A 125 -1.75 -10.08 -9.68
CA SER A 125 -0.80 -9.81 -10.77
C SER A 125 -0.35 -8.35 -10.78
N THR A 126 -1.28 -7.41 -10.64
CA THR A 126 -0.96 -5.97 -10.62
C THR A 126 -0.16 -5.58 -9.36
N GLY A 127 -0.48 -6.15 -8.20
CA GLY A 127 0.32 -5.99 -6.99
C GLY A 127 1.75 -6.51 -7.14
N SER A 128 1.93 -7.66 -7.82
CA SER A 128 3.26 -8.18 -8.14
C SER A 128 4.03 -7.27 -9.11
N ASP A 129 3.35 -6.70 -10.09
CA ASP A 129 3.99 -5.79 -11.06
C ASP A 129 4.38 -4.47 -10.40
N PHE A 130 3.57 -3.95 -9.47
CA PHE A 130 3.96 -2.80 -8.65
C PHE A 130 5.22 -3.11 -7.82
N GLN A 131 5.28 -4.26 -7.15
CA GLN A 131 6.46 -4.67 -6.38
C GLN A 131 7.71 -4.78 -7.25
N LYS A 132 7.61 -5.28 -8.48
CA LYS A 132 8.73 -5.33 -9.43
C LYS A 132 9.20 -3.92 -9.81
N ALA A 133 8.28 -2.99 -10.05
CA ALA A 133 8.61 -1.59 -10.33
C ALA A 133 9.36 -0.93 -9.17
N CYS A 134 9.06 -1.31 -7.92
CA CYS A 134 9.76 -0.85 -6.73
C CYS A 134 11.22 -1.35 -6.64
N THR A 135 11.55 -2.45 -7.28
CA THR A 135 12.89 -3.08 -7.21
C THR A 135 13.74 -2.83 -8.47
N SER A 136 13.21 -2.15 -9.47
CA SER A 136 13.89 -1.73 -10.70
C SER A 136 14.35 -0.25 -10.65
#